data_8fc245bdd284367be8f498acc3941503
#
_entry.id   8fc245bdd284367be8f498acc3941503
#
_cell.length_a   1.000
_cell.length_b   1.000
_cell.length_c   1.000
_cell.angle_alpha   90.00
_cell.angle_beta   90.00
_cell.angle_gamma   90.00
#
_symmetry.space_group_name_H-M   'P 1'
#
loop_
_entity.id
_entity.type
_entity.pdbx_description
1 polymer ?
#
loop_
_entity_poly.entity_id
_entity_poly.type
_entity_poly.pdbx_seq_one_letter_code
_entity_poly.pdbx_strand_id
1 'polypeptide(L)'
;MNTRRKYLNYTTPWGVSLARVSGAGWSDFLLHECGYQEALEDWNHDGVDSPFWRFYHNPKPGCFVHFRGRQIALEPSTCMIIPADTVFDCRGPVPACHLWMHFTVNRPGGPVDPAPLLLPMDALLTTLAQSVIALHHEHASDTRDHRLLHESSALLHAAFARLSLPAPPPMPERLLGVLSLVQRAPHADLSNRLLAARAGMSLERFIRAFREHTGSTPAAYVSAARVRHAQQLLALTDKTVDQIALESGFPNRHYFTRVFGRHTGCGPAEFRARQHRRKGR
;
A
#
# COMPACT_ATOMS: atom_id res chain seq x y z
N MET A 1 -17.35 21.37 -5.88
CA MET A 1 -16.45 21.20 -4.73
C MET A 1 -15.68 19.92 -4.93
N ASN A 2 -14.38 19.97 -4.84
CA ASN A 2 -13.44 19.01 -5.45
C ASN A 2 -13.31 17.73 -4.61
N THR A 3 -14.13 16.73 -4.85
CA THR A 3 -14.16 15.41 -4.18
C THR A 3 -12.89 14.57 -4.41
N ARG A 4 -12.06 14.94 -5.39
CA ARG A 4 -10.82 14.22 -5.77
C ARG A 4 -9.73 14.18 -4.69
N ARG A 5 -9.83 14.97 -3.59
CA ARG A 5 -8.78 15.06 -2.56
C ARG A 5 -8.99 14.15 -1.33
N LYS A 6 -10.11 13.45 -1.21
CA LYS A 6 -10.47 12.75 0.04
C LYS A 6 -9.72 11.42 0.28
N TYR A 7 -9.19 10.79 -0.78
CA TYR A 7 -8.62 9.43 -0.73
C TYR A 7 -7.13 9.32 -1.09
N LEU A 8 -6.41 10.43 -1.15
CA LEU A 8 -4.94 10.43 -1.28
C LEU A 8 -4.21 9.99 0.00
N ASN A 9 -4.92 9.65 1.06
CA ASN A 9 -4.36 9.17 2.31
C ASN A 9 -4.33 7.65 2.32
N TYR A 10 -3.23 7.08 2.81
CA TYR A 10 -3.09 5.62 3.00
C TYR A 10 -4.03 5.05 4.08
N THR A 11 -4.69 5.90 4.85
CA THR A 11 -5.56 5.52 5.96
C THR A 11 -6.87 6.29 5.94
N THR A 12 -7.97 5.60 6.26
CA THR A 12 -9.29 6.18 6.46
C THR A 12 -9.56 6.42 7.96
N PRO A 13 -10.57 7.22 8.35
CA PRO A 13 -10.93 7.39 9.75
C PRO A 13 -11.39 6.08 10.43
N TRP A 14 -11.85 5.11 9.66
CA TRP A 14 -12.41 3.83 10.14
C TRP A 14 -11.42 2.68 10.07
N GLY A 15 -10.30 2.84 9.34
CA GLY A 15 -9.28 1.81 9.20
C GLY A 15 -8.23 1.84 10.30
N VAL A 16 -7.72 0.69 10.67
CA VAL A 16 -6.54 0.58 11.55
C VAL A 16 -5.29 0.78 10.69
N SER A 17 -4.49 1.81 11.02
CA SER A 17 -3.20 2.00 10.35
C SER A 17 -2.21 0.94 10.82
N LEU A 18 -1.73 0.10 9.89
CA LEU A 18 -0.74 -0.94 10.16
C LEU A 18 0.69 -0.49 9.81
N ALA A 19 0.87 0.74 9.35
CA ALA A 19 2.19 1.29 9.00
C ALA A 19 3.20 1.24 10.17
N ARG A 20 2.73 1.13 11.42
CA ARG A 20 3.58 1.00 12.61
C ARG A 20 4.09 -0.42 12.83
N VAL A 21 3.34 -1.42 12.38
CA VAL A 21 3.60 -2.83 12.69
C VAL A 21 4.46 -3.47 11.60
N SER A 22 4.45 -2.90 10.40
CA SER A 22 5.19 -3.40 9.23
C SER A 22 6.71 -3.14 9.26
N GLY A 23 7.27 -2.97 10.43
CA GLY A 23 8.67 -2.55 10.63
C GLY A 23 9.73 -3.61 10.42
N ALA A 24 9.63 -4.55 9.56
CA ALA A 24 10.71 -5.40 9.06
C ALA A 24 10.19 -6.79 8.66
N GLY A 25 9.74 -6.95 7.49
CA GLY A 25 9.46 -8.28 6.98
C GLY A 25 9.58 -8.29 5.47
N TRP A 26 10.18 -9.29 4.98
CA TRP A 26 10.24 -9.68 3.58
C TRP A 26 8.83 -10.05 3.07
N SER A 27 7.85 -9.14 3.20
CA SER A 27 6.56 -9.32 2.57
C SER A 27 6.58 -8.60 1.24
N ASP A 28 6.14 -9.24 0.19
CA ASP A 28 5.90 -8.61 -1.10
C ASP A 28 4.86 -7.50 -1.01
N PHE A 29 4.24 -7.35 0.15
CA PHE A 29 3.23 -6.35 0.47
C PHE A 29 3.66 -5.44 1.62
N LEU A 30 3.49 -4.13 1.43
CA LEU A 30 3.48 -3.18 2.53
C LEU A 30 2.01 -2.84 2.82
N LEU A 31 1.48 -3.41 3.90
CA LEU A 31 0.11 -3.16 4.33
C LEU A 31 0.04 -1.80 5.04
N HIS A 32 -0.80 -0.90 4.54
CA HIS A 32 -0.99 0.45 5.07
C HIS A 32 -2.15 0.52 6.04
N GLU A 33 -3.23 -0.17 5.68
CA GLU A 33 -4.50 -0.14 6.40
C GLU A 33 -5.23 -1.46 6.22
N CYS A 34 -5.89 -1.90 7.28
CA CYS A 34 -6.94 -2.90 7.25
C CYS A 34 -8.13 -2.35 8.03
N GLY A 35 -9.33 -2.45 7.49
CA GLY A 35 -10.54 -1.98 8.12
C GLY A 35 -11.72 -2.90 7.87
N TYR A 36 -12.62 -3.00 8.85
CA TYR A 36 -13.89 -3.67 8.73
C TYR A 36 -14.98 -2.84 9.39
N GLN A 37 -16.10 -2.72 8.71
CA GLN A 37 -17.33 -2.14 9.25
C GLN A 37 -18.51 -3.01 8.87
N GLU A 38 -19.33 -3.36 9.85
CA GLU A 38 -20.56 -4.10 9.63
C GLU A 38 -21.66 -3.21 9.03
N ALA A 39 -21.57 -1.90 9.31
CA ALA A 39 -22.50 -0.88 8.88
C ALA A 39 -21.74 0.40 8.45
N LEU A 40 -21.11 0.36 7.28
CA LEU A 40 -20.37 1.48 6.71
C LEU A 40 -21.34 2.42 5.97
N GLU A 41 -21.49 3.65 6.48
CA GLU A 41 -22.34 4.68 5.86
C GLU A 41 -21.63 5.40 4.69
N ASP A 42 -20.31 5.43 4.69
CA ASP A 42 -19.49 6.14 3.69
C ASP A 42 -19.00 5.17 2.59
N TRP A 43 -19.94 4.54 1.87
CA TRP A 43 -19.62 3.61 0.77
C TRP A 43 -19.65 4.25 -0.62
N ASN A 44 -20.59 5.16 -0.89
CA ASN A 44 -20.82 5.68 -2.23
C ASN A 44 -19.82 6.81 -2.60
N HIS A 45 -18.89 6.52 -3.50
CA HIS A 45 -17.81 7.44 -3.90
C HIS A 45 -17.66 7.51 -5.40
N ASP A 46 -17.38 8.71 -5.92
CA ASP A 46 -17.01 8.95 -7.32
C ASP A 46 -15.51 9.12 -7.47
N GLY A 47 -14.97 8.56 -8.56
CA GLY A 47 -13.60 8.78 -8.98
C GLY A 47 -12.58 8.41 -7.91
N VAL A 48 -12.76 7.27 -7.25
CA VAL A 48 -11.79 6.74 -6.30
C VAL A 48 -10.49 6.44 -7.03
N ASP A 49 -9.41 7.06 -6.59
CA ASP A 49 -8.07 6.93 -7.16
C ASP A 49 -7.02 6.89 -6.04
N SER A 50 -5.96 6.11 -6.20
CA SER A 50 -4.90 6.03 -5.20
C SER A 50 -3.66 5.32 -5.72
N PRO A 51 -2.47 5.71 -5.23
CA PRO A 51 -1.19 5.11 -5.62
C PRO A 51 -0.91 3.79 -4.90
N PHE A 52 -1.93 3.11 -4.39
CA PHE A 52 -1.83 1.84 -3.68
C PHE A 52 -2.93 0.88 -4.14
N TRP A 53 -2.67 -0.40 -3.94
CA TRP A 53 -3.60 -1.47 -4.22
C TRP A 53 -4.67 -1.57 -3.14
N ARG A 54 -5.83 -2.13 -3.51
CA ARG A 54 -6.93 -2.40 -2.60
C ARG A 54 -7.36 -3.85 -2.67
N PHE A 55 -7.72 -4.39 -1.52
CA PHE A 55 -8.50 -5.62 -1.37
C PHE A 55 -9.87 -5.24 -0.83
N TYR A 56 -10.93 -5.72 -1.44
CA TYR A 56 -12.31 -5.52 -1.03
C TYR A 56 -13.03 -6.86 -0.90
N HIS A 57 -13.75 -7.04 0.19
CA HIS A 57 -14.68 -8.16 0.38
C HIS A 57 -15.91 -7.68 1.14
N ASN A 58 -17.09 -8.00 0.60
CA ASN A 58 -18.37 -7.64 1.19
C ASN A 58 -19.09 -8.92 1.64
N PRO A 59 -19.16 -9.19 2.97
CA PRO A 59 -19.92 -10.34 3.50
C PRO A 59 -21.41 -10.31 3.20
N LYS A 60 -21.96 -9.14 2.80
CA LYS A 60 -23.37 -8.97 2.38
C LYS A 60 -23.41 -8.47 0.92
N PRO A 61 -24.37 -8.95 0.09
CA PRO A 61 -24.48 -8.54 -1.30
C PRO A 61 -25.03 -7.12 -1.46
N GLY A 62 -25.02 -6.61 -2.71
CA GLY A 62 -25.68 -5.36 -3.10
C GLY A 62 -24.74 -4.21 -3.41
N CYS A 63 -23.47 -4.28 -2.99
CA CYS A 63 -22.45 -3.29 -3.36
C CYS A 63 -21.76 -3.66 -4.67
N PHE A 64 -21.30 -2.65 -5.39
CA PHE A 64 -20.58 -2.85 -6.64
C PHE A 64 -19.58 -1.73 -6.92
N VAL A 65 -18.62 -2.03 -7.77
CA VAL A 65 -17.64 -1.11 -8.34
C VAL A 65 -18.02 -0.82 -9.78
N HIS A 66 -18.06 0.44 -10.17
CA HIS A 66 -18.16 0.86 -11.56
C HIS A 66 -16.76 1.14 -12.12
N PHE A 67 -16.40 0.45 -13.18
CA PHE A 67 -15.12 0.60 -13.84
C PHE A 67 -15.30 0.59 -15.37
N ARG A 68 -14.87 1.66 -16.05
CA ARG A 68 -14.96 1.80 -17.51
C ARG A 68 -16.35 1.44 -18.07
N GLY A 69 -17.42 1.95 -17.44
CA GLY A 69 -18.80 1.70 -17.83
C GLY A 69 -19.36 0.31 -17.49
N ARG A 70 -18.59 -0.53 -16.80
CA ARG A 70 -19.05 -1.84 -16.32
C ARG A 70 -19.35 -1.77 -14.82
N GLN A 71 -20.42 -2.42 -14.43
CA GLN A 71 -20.76 -2.68 -13.04
C GLN A 71 -20.22 -4.06 -12.64
N ILE A 72 -19.41 -4.10 -11.58
CA ILE A 72 -18.79 -5.31 -11.04
C ILE A 72 -19.31 -5.51 -9.63
N ALA A 73 -20.13 -6.53 -9.41
CA ALA A 73 -20.73 -6.81 -8.11
C ALA A 73 -19.68 -7.31 -7.11
N LEU A 74 -19.83 -6.86 -5.85
CA LEU A 74 -19.11 -7.39 -4.69
C LEU A 74 -20.02 -8.39 -3.98
N GLU A 75 -19.92 -9.65 -4.40
CA GLU A 75 -20.70 -10.75 -3.82
C GLU A 75 -19.95 -11.38 -2.64
N PRO A 76 -20.69 -11.94 -1.64
CA PRO A 76 -20.06 -12.66 -0.52
C PRO A 76 -19.17 -13.82 -0.95
N SER A 77 -19.42 -14.40 -2.13
CA SER A 77 -18.64 -15.47 -2.71
C SER A 77 -17.37 -15.01 -3.43
N THR A 78 -17.10 -13.70 -3.47
CA THR A 78 -15.93 -13.12 -4.17
C THR A 78 -15.19 -12.10 -3.31
N CYS A 79 -13.93 -11.89 -3.61
CA CYS A 79 -13.18 -10.71 -3.22
C CYS A 79 -12.64 -10.01 -4.48
N MET A 80 -12.32 -8.73 -4.34
CA MET A 80 -11.82 -7.90 -5.43
C MET A 80 -10.45 -7.34 -5.09
N ILE A 81 -9.50 -7.49 -6.00
CA ILE A 81 -8.20 -6.82 -5.95
C ILE A 81 -8.23 -5.68 -6.97
N ILE A 82 -7.95 -4.47 -6.54
CA ILE A 82 -7.90 -3.28 -7.40
C ILE A 82 -6.46 -2.77 -7.43
N PRO A 83 -5.80 -2.78 -8.60
CA PRO A 83 -4.44 -2.26 -8.73
C PRO A 83 -4.34 -0.76 -8.40
N ALA A 84 -3.13 -0.31 -8.04
CA ALA A 84 -2.83 1.11 -7.91
C ALA A 84 -3.15 1.87 -9.20
N ASP A 85 -3.44 3.17 -9.06
CA ASP A 85 -3.75 4.10 -10.17
C ASP A 85 -4.98 3.70 -11.02
N THR A 86 -5.85 2.82 -10.47
CA THR A 86 -7.15 2.48 -11.06
C THR A 86 -8.20 3.49 -10.59
N VAL A 87 -8.87 4.15 -11.54
CA VAL A 87 -9.99 5.06 -11.25
C VAL A 87 -11.31 4.30 -11.37
N PHE A 88 -12.13 4.33 -10.31
CA PHE A 88 -13.41 3.63 -10.24
C PHE A 88 -14.40 4.36 -9.32
N ASP A 89 -15.69 4.00 -9.38
CA ASP A 89 -16.71 4.47 -8.44
C ASP A 89 -17.19 3.29 -7.58
N CYS A 90 -17.54 3.59 -6.32
CA CYS A 90 -18.23 2.66 -5.44
C CYS A 90 -19.72 3.00 -5.38
N ARG A 91 -20.59 2.00 -5.46
CA ARG A 91 -22.04 2.16 -5.40
C ARG A 91 -22.67 1.00 -4.65
N GLY A 92 -23.77 1.28 -3.98
CA GLY A 92 -24.57 0.26 -3.29
C GLY A 92 -25.45 0.83 -2.18
N PRO A 93 -26.21 -0.02 -1.52
CA PRO A 93 -26.97 0.37 -0.35
C PRO A 93 -26.03 0.77 0.79
N VAL A 94 -26.47 1.71 1.61
CA VAL A 94 -25.82 2.05 2.87
C VAL A 94 -26.81 1.80 4.01
N PRO A 95 -26.34 1.30 5.16
CA PRO A 95 -24.95 0.95 5.45
C PRO A 95 -24.47 -0.33 4.75
N ALA A 96 -23.23 -0.32 4.30
CA ALA A 96 -22.57 -1.46 3.66
C ALA A 96 -21.77 -2.29 4.68
N CYS A 97 -21.75 -3.61 4.50
CA CYS A 97 -20.85 -4.48 5.26
C CYS A 97 -19.58 -4.68 4.46
N HIS A 98 -18.44 -4.18 4.95
CA HIS A 98 -17.24 -4.06 4.12
C HIS A 98 -15.95 -4.34 4.89
N LEU A 99 -15.13 -5.24 4.34
CA LEU A 99 -13.73 -5.48 4.70
C LEU A 99 -12.84 -4.91 3.61
N TRP A 100 -11.87 -4.06 3.98
CA TRP A 100 -10.92 -3.50 3.03
C TRP A 100 -9.49 -3.53 3.54
N MET A 101 -8.56 -3.58 2.61
CA MET A 101 -7.14 -3.39 2.88
C MET A 101 -6.54 -2.45 1.83
N HIS A 102 -5.65 -1.56 2.27
CA HIS A 102 -4.83 -0.73 1.41
C HIS A 102 -3.37 -1.15 1.55
N PHE A 103 -2.70 -1.41 0.43
CA PHE A 103 -1.34 -1.96 0.47
C PHE A 103 -0.54 -1.57 -0.79
N THR A 104 0.77 -1.60 -0.66
CA THR A 104 1.69 -1.49 -1.81
C THR A 104 2.24 -2.87 -2.11
N VAL A 105 2.26 -3.23 -3.38
CA VAL A 105 2.89 -4.47 -3.85
C VAL A 105 4.33 -4.16 -4.23
N ASN A 106 5.27 -4.78 -3.53
CA ASN A 106 6.68 -4.74 -3.89
C ASN A 106 6.99 -5.86 -4.88
N ARG A 107 6.37 -5.79 -6.05
CA ARG A 107 6.58 -6.78 -7.10
C ARG A 107 7.53 -6.23 -8.16
N PRO A 108 8.62 -6.94 -8.48
CA PRO A 108 9.33 -6.69 -9.71
C PRO A 108 8.43 -7.06 -10.90
N GLY A 109 8.26 -6.16 -11.83
CA GLY A 109 7.46 -6.40 -13.02
C GLY A 109 6.91 -5.11 -13.62
N GLY A 110 6.50 -5.17 -14.87
CA GLY A 110 5.86 -4.05 -15.56
C GLY A 110 4.50 -3.66 -14.96
N PRO A 111 3.91 -2.57 -15.44
CA PRO A 111 2.59 -2.13 -15.00
C PRO A 111 1.58 -3.25 -15.20
N VAL A 112 0.79 -3.51 -14.17
CA VAL A 112 -0.41 -4.36 -14.28
C VAL A 112 -1.50 -3.52 -14.93
N ASP A 113 -2.30 -4.11 -15.82
CA ASP A 113 -3.48 -3.42 -16.36
C ASP A 113 -4.31 -2.90 -15.17
N PRO A 114 -4.58 -1.60 -15.10
CA PRO A 114 -5.37 -1.02 -14.02
C PRO A 114 -6.84 -1.39 -14.16
N ALA A 115 -7.17 -2.65 -13.89
CA ALA A 115 -8.53 -3.19 -13.90
C ALA A 115 -8.80 -3.98 -12.60
N PRO A 116 -10.01 -3.86 -12.01
CA PRO A 116 -10.39 -4.68 -10.87
C PRO A 116 -10.38 -6.17 -11.23
N LEU A 117 -9.81 -6.98 -10.34
CA LEU A 117 -9.65 -8.42 -10.47
C LEU A 117 -10.56 -9.12 -9.47
N LEU A 118 -11.54 -9.88 -9.94
CA LEU A 118 -12.41 -10.70 -9.08
C LEU A 118 -11.80 -12.07 -8.84
N LEU A 119 -11.86 -12.51 -7.60
CA LEU A 119 -11.43 -13.83 -7.16
C LEU A 119 -12.54 -14.52 -6.39
N PRO A 120 -12.79 -15.83 -6.62
CA PRO A 120 -13.72 -16.60 -5.79
C PRO A 120 -13.17 -16.73 -4.37
N MET A 121 -14.05 -16.61 -3.37
CA MET A 121 -13.76 -16.89 -1.96
C MET A 121 -13.82 -18.39 -1.74
N ASP A 122 -12.68 -19.06 -1.81
CA ASP A 122 -12.59 -20.47 -1.41
C ASP A 122 -12.52 -20.62 0.12
N ALA A 123 -12.45 -21.84 0.62
CA ALA A 123 -12.43 -22.13 2.05
C ALA A 123 -11.28 -21.42 2.79
N LEU A 124 -10.08 -21.34 2.20
CA LEU A 124 -8.92 -20.68 2.83
C LEU A 124 -9.13 -19.17 2.89
N LEU A 125 -9.52 -18.52 1.79
CA LEU A 125 -9.77 -17.07 1.77
C LEU A 125 -10.91 -16.70 2.70
N THR A 126 -11.96 -17.51 2.74
CA THR A 126 -13.10 -17.31 3.65
C THR A 126 -12.66 -17.38 5.13
N THR A 127 -11.90 -18.41 5.49
CA THR A 127 -11.39 -18.58 6.86
C THR A 127 -10.50 -17.41 7.28
N LEU A 128 -9.57 -17.01 6.41
CA LEU A 128 -8.68 -15.87 6.69
C LEU A 128 -9.45 -14.55 6.79
N ALA A 129 -10.41 -14.29 5.91
CA ALA A 129 -11.24 -13.10 5.97
C ALA A 129 -12.08 -13.06 7.26
N GLN A 130 -12.68 -14.19 7.67
CA GLN A 130 -13.42 -14.29 8.93
C GLN A 130 -12.53 -14.05 10.14
N SER A 131 -11.30 -14.56 10.15
CA SER A 131 -10.34 -14.32 11.23
C SER A 131 -9.96 -12.84 11.32
N VAL A 132 -9.67 -12.20 10.19
CA VAL A 132 -9.40 -10.75 10.13
C VAL A 132 -10.61 -9.94 10.62
N ILE A 133 -11.83 -10.30 10.22
CA ILE A 133 -13.06 -9.65 10.68
C ILE A 133 -13.21 -9.81 12.20
N ALA A 134 -13.00 -11.00 12.73
CA ALA A 134 -13.10 -11.27 14.18
C ALA A 134 -12.15 -10.39 14.99
N LEU A 135 -10.92 -10.15 14.50
CA LEU A 135 -9.95 -9.26 15.13
C LEU A 135 -10.43 -7.80 15.23
N HIS A 136 -11.29 -7.34 14.32
CA HIS A 136 -11.86 -6.00 14.39
C HIS A 136 -12.87 -5.83 15.52
N HIS A 137 -13.43 -6.92 16.05
CA HIS A 137 -14.31 -6.92 17.23
C HIS A 137 -13.56 -7.06 18.56
N GLU A 138 -12.26 -7.41 18.53
CA GLU A 138 -11.42 -7.45 19.73
C GLU A 138 -11.03 -6.04 20.19
N HIS A 139 -10.79 -5.86 21.49
CA HIS A 139 -10.26 -4.62 22.02
C HIS A 139 -8.89 -4.31 21.44
N ALA A 140 -8.65 -3.01 21.15
CA ALA A 140 -7.38 -2.56 20.60
C ALA A 140 -6.23 -2.87 21.57
N SER A 141 -5.20 -3.56 21.06
CA SER A 141 -3.98 -3.89 21.79
C SER A 141 -2.85 -4.15 20.80
N ASP A 142 -1.61 -4.05 21.25
CA ASP A 142 -0.45 -4.35 20.41
C ASP A 142 -0.51 -5.79 19.88
N THR A 143 -0.94 -6.74 20.71
CA THR A 143 -1.11 -8.15 20.31
C THR A 143 -2.15 -8.32 19.20
N ARG A 144 -3.32 -7.67 19.34
CA ARG A 144 -4.35 -7.66 18.29
C ARG A 144 -3.82 -7.04 17.00
N ASP A 145 -3.14 -5.91 17.08
CA ASP A 145 -2.60 -5.21 15.91
C ASP A 145 -1.53 -6.03 15.19
N HIS A 146 -0.67 -6.77 15.94
CA HIS A 146 0.27 -7.71 15.34
C HIS A 146 -0.44 -8.88 14.65
N ARG A 147 -1.46 -9.48 15.28
CA ARG A 147 -2.26 -10.53 14.66
C ARG A 147 -2.97 -10.02 13.40
N LEU A 148 -3.56 -8.83 13.47
CA LEU A 148 -4.23 -8.20 12.34
C LEU A 148 -3.28 -8.00 11.14
N LEU A 149 -2.03 -7.56 11.39
CA LEU A 149 -1.02 -7.45 10.36
C LEU A 149 -0.71 -8.81 9.71
N HIS A 150 -0.45 -9.83 10.53
CA HIS A 150 -0.03 -11.14 10.03
C HIS A 150 -1.17 -11.85 9.29
N GLU A 151 -2.39 -11.83 9.82
CA GLU A 151 -3.54 -12.50 9.23
C GLU A 151 -4.02 -11.78 7.96
N SER A 152 -3.98 -10.44 7.93
CA SER A 152 -4.23 -9.67 6.71
C SER A 152 -3.17 -9.92 5.65
N SER A 153 -1.89 -10.04 6.04
CA SER A 153 -0.83 -10.38 5.09
C SER A 153 -1.01 -11.79 4.54
N ALA A 154 -1.42 -12.77 5.37
CA ALA A 154 -1.72 -14.12 4.93
C ALA A 154 -2.90 -14.14 3.93
N LEU A 155 -3.96 -13.36 4.19
CA LEU A 155 -5.10 -13.23 3.28
C LEU A 155 -4.67 -12.64 1.93
N LEU A 156 -3.84 -11.59 1.93
CA LEU A 156 -3.31 -10.99 0.70
C LEU A 156 -2.44 -11.98 -0.08
N HIS A 157 -1.52 -12.70 0.59
CA HIS A 157 -0.69 -13.71 -0.09
C HIS A 157 -1.54 -14.84 -0.66
N ALA A 158 -2.54 -15.32 0.07
CA ALA A 158 -3.46 -16.35 -0.42
C ALA A 158 -4.28 -15.86 -1.62
N ALA A 159 -4.76 -14.60 -1.61
CA ALA A 159 -5.47 -14.01 -2.73
C ALA A 159 -4.55 -13.86 -3.96
N PHE A 160 -3.33 -13.34 -3.77
CA PHE A 160 -2.38 -13.15 -4.87
C PHE A 160 -1.90 -14.48 -5.48
N ALA A 161 -1.80 -15.54 -4.69
CA ALA A 161 -1.49 -16.88 -5.20
C ALA A 161 -2.54 -17.43 -6.21
N ARG A 162 -3.75 -16.86 -6.21
CA ARG A 162 -4.85 -17.20 -7.12
C ARG A 162 -4.95 -16.28 -8.34
N LEU A 163 -4.21 -15.17 -8.33
CA LEU A 163 -4.17 -14.28 -9.47
C LEU A 163 -3.28 -14.84 -10.57
N SER A 164 -3.81 -14.99 -11.77
CA SER A 164 -3.03 -15.26 -12.98
C SER A 164 -2.34 -13.97 -13.47
N LEU A 165 -1.51 -13.37 -12.63
CA LEU A 165 -0.72 -12.23 -13.05
C LEU A 165 0.43 -12.72 -13.95
N PRO A 166 0.77 -11.99 -15.04
CA PRO A 166 1.93 -12.31 -15.84
C PRO A 166 3.15 -12.46 -14.93
N ALA A 167 3.88 -13.55 -15.06
CA ALA A 167 5.13 -13.71 -14.34
C ALA A 167 6.01 -12.49 -14.65
N PRO A 168 6.59 -11.81 -13.65
CA PRO A 168 7.57 -10.78 -13.95
C PRO A 168 8.70 -11.42 -14.76
N PRO A 169 9.25 -10.71 -15.74
CA PRO A 169 10.44 -11.19 -16.42
C PRO A 169 11.51 -11.53 -15.36
N PRO A 170 12.26 -12.62 -15.54
CA PRO A 170 13.27 -13.02 -14.57
C PRO A 170 14.20 -11.83 -14.32
N MET A 171 14.25 -11.36 -13.07
CA MET A 171 15.07 -10.21 -12.71
C MET A 171 16.53 -10.64 -12.64
N PRO A 172 17.43 -9.98 -13.36
CA PRO A 172 18.86 -10.24 -13.24
C PRO A 172 19.33 -10.11 -11.78
N GLU A 173 20.12 -11.04 -11.29
CA GLU A 173 20.64 -11.07 -9.91
C GLU A 173 21.29 -9.73 -9.51
N ARG A 174 21.96 -9.09 -10.46
CA ARG A 174 22.56 -7.75 -10.28
C ARG A 174 21.55 -6.67 -9.90
N LEU A 175 20.35 -6.71 -10.48
CA LEU A 175 19.27 -5.79 -10.12
C LEU A 175 18.63 -6.15 -8.78
N LEU A 176 18.51 -7.44 -8.46
CA LEU A 176 18.06 -7.89 -7.13
C LEU A 176 18.97 -7.35 -6.02
N GLY A 177 20.30 -7.38 -6.22
CA GLY A 177 21.28 -6.79 -5.32
C GLY A 177 21.07 -5.28 -5.11
N VAL A 178 20.74 -4.55 -6.18
CA VAL A 178 20.43 -3.11 -6.11
C VAL A 178 19.13 -2.86 -5.34
N LEU A 179 18.07 -3.59 -5.64
CA LEU A 179 16.78 -3.44 -4.94
C LEU A 179 16.92 -3.72 -3.45
N SER A 180 17.62 -4.80 -3.11
CA SER A 180 17.93 -5.16 -1.72
C SER A 180 18.72 -4.06 -0.99
N LEU A 181 19.68 -3.42 -1.66
CA LEU A 181 20.42 -2.27 -1.11
C LEU A 181 19.49 -1.09 -0.82
N VAL A 182 18.65 -0.71 -1.81
CA VAL A 182 17.70 0.41 -1.64
C VAL A 182 16.73 0.16 -0.49
N GLN A 183 16.28 -1.07 -0.32
CA GLN A 183 15.35 -1.43 0.76
C GLN A 183 16.02 -1.41 2.14
N ARG A 184 17.24 -1.95 2.25
CA ARG A 184 17.96 -2.05 3.53
C ARG A 184 18.58 -0.74 3.98
N ALA A 185 19.00 0.10 3.07
CA ALA A 185 19.69 1.34 3.37
C ALA A 185 19.20 2.52 2.52
N PRO A 186 17.91 2.91 2.65
CA PRO A 186 17.34 3.99 1.85
C PRO A 186 18.02 5.35 2.12
N HIS A 187 18.62 5.51 3.29
CA HIS A 187 19.37 6.70 3.71
C HIS A 187 20.75 6.84 3.07
N ALA A 188 21.30 5.76 2.49
CA ALA A 188 22.62 5.77 1.88
C ALA A 188 22.68 6.64 0.61
N ASP A 189 23.88 6.88 0.10
CA ASP A 189 24.04 7.41 -1.26
C ASP A 189 23.58 6.37 -2.27
N LEU A 190 22.44 6.63 -2.88
CA LEU A 190 21.76 5.78 -3.87
C LEU A 190 21.63 6.54 -5.21
N SER A 191 22.68 7.29 -5.57
CA SER A 191 22.73 7.95 -6.88
C SER A 191 22.64 6.92 -8.02
N ASN A 192 22.00 7.29 -9.11
CA ASN A 192 21.85 6.40 -10.27
C ASN A 192 23.21 5.88 -10.78
N ARG A 193 24.27 6.68 -10.66
CA ARG A 193 25.63 6.26 -11.02
C ARG A 193 26.13 5.14 -10.13
N LEU A 194 25.97 5.29 -8.81
CA LEU A 194 26.39 4.28 -7.85
C LEU A 194 25.61 2.97 -8.03
N LEU A 195 24.29 3.07 -8.21
CA LEU A 195 23.46 1.90 -8.44
C LEU A 195 23.79 1.20 -9.76
N ALA A 196 24.05 1.94 -10.82
CA ALA A 196 24.52 1.40 -12.10
C ALA A 196 25.86 0.67 -11.96
N ALA A 197 26.82 1.29 -11.27
CA ALA A 197 28.12 0.67 -10.99
C ALA A 197 27.96 -0.64 -10.20
N ARG A 198 27.11 -0.66 -9.18
CA ARG A 198 26.79 -1.88 -8.42
C ARG A 198 26.15 -2.97 -9.26
N ALA A 199 25.32 -2.59 -10.23
CA ALA A 199 24.74 -3.53 -11.19
C ALA A 199 25.74 -3.97 -12.29
N GLY A 200 26.94 -3.41 -12.33
CA GLY A 200 27.91 -3.65 -13.42
C GLY A 200 27.38 -3.23 -14.80
N MET A 201 26.67 -2.10 -14.86
CA MET A 201 26.01 -1.60 -16.07
C MET A 201 26.41 -0.14 -16.35
N SER A 202 26.34 0.28 -17.65
CA SER A 202 26.32 1.69 -17.97
C SER A 202 25.07 2.35 -17.40
N LEU A 203 25.10 3.65 -17.10
CA LEU A 203 23.99 4.39 -16.51
C LEU A 203 22.70 4.25 -17.33
N GLU A 204 22.79 4.39 -18.64
CA GLU A 204 21.63 4.32 -19.55
C GLU A 204 21.04 2.91 -19.58
N ARG A 205 21.89 1.88 -19.68
CA ARG A 205 21.44 0.47 -19.64
C ARG A 205 20.80 0.14 -18.31
N PHE A 206 21.37 0.63 -17.20
CA PHE A 206 20.82 0.43 -15.87
C PHE A 206 19.42 1.06 -15.72
N ILE A 207 19.25 2.35 -16.09
CA ILE A 207 17.97 3.05 -15.99
C ILE A 207 16.89 2.33 -16.81
N ARG A 208 17.21 1.90 -18.04
CA ARG A 208 16.29 1.16 -18.90
C ARG A 208 15.91 -0.19 -18.28
N ALA A 209 16.90 -1.02 -17.94
CA ALA A 209 16.66 -2.34 -17.36
C ALA A 209 15.91 -2.25 -16.03
N PHE A 210 16.26 -1.29 -15.18
CA PHE A 210 15.57 -1.07 -13.91
C PHE A 210 14.10 -0.73 -14.13
N ARG A 211 13.80 0.16 -15.09
CA ARG A 211 12.42 0.53 -15.42
C ARG A 211 11.64 -0.64 -16.04
N GLU A 212 12.26 -1.42 -16.91
CA GLU A 212 11.64 -2.62 -17.49
C GLU A 212 11.24 -3.64 -16.42
N HIS A 213 12.07 -3.82 -15.37
CA HIS A 213 11.83 -4.83 -14.34
C HIS A 213 11.02 -4.34 -13.15
N THR A 214 11.04 -3.03 -12.83
CA THR A 214 10.36 -2.47 -11.64
C THR A 214 9.16 -1.59 -11.98
N GLY A 215 8.95 -1.25 -13.25
CA GLY A 215 7.91 -0.31 -13.68
C GLY A 215 8.21 1.15 -13.36
N SER A 216 9.31 1.47 -12.65
CA SER A 216 9.65 2.82 -12.21
C SER A 216 11.11 3.18 -12.46
N THR A 217 11.41 4.48 -12.52
CA THR A 217 12.82 4.90 -12.60
C THR A 217 13.55 4.64 -11.28
N PRO A 218 14.89 4.39 -11.29
CA PRO A 218 15.65 4.20 -10.05
C PRO A 218 15.47 5.34 -9.05
N ALA A 219 15.48 6.58 -9.51
CA ALA A 219 15.28 7.76 -8.64
C ALA A 219 13.89 7.80 -7.99
N ALA A 220 12.83 7.45 -8.72
CA ALA A 220 11.48 7.36 -8.18
C ALA A 220 11.37 6.23 -7.15
N TYR A 221 11.97 5.08 -7.44
CA TYR A 221 12.00 3.93 -6.53
C TYR A 221 12.74 4.24 -5.22
N VAL A 222 13.91 4.87 -5.29
CA VAL A 222 14.67 5.34 -4.12
C VAL A 222 13.85 6.37 -3.33
N SER A 223 13.22 7.31 -4.02
CA SER A 223 12.37 8.31 -3.37
C SER A 223 11.22 7.67 -2.59
N ALA A 224 10.54 6.69 -3.17
CA ALA A 224 9.47 5.94 -2.49
C ALA A 224 10.01 5.15 -1.28
N ALA A 225 11.18 4.51 -1.39
CA ALA A 225 11.81 3.79 -0.28
C ALA A 225 12.15 4.75 0.89
N ARG A 226 12.70 5.91 0.59
CA ARG A 226 12.99 6.97 1.57
C ARG A 226 11.75 7.50 2.26
N VAL A 227 10.66 7.70 1.53
CA VAL A 227 9.38 8.12 2.10
C VAL A 227 8.83 7.05 3.04
N ARG A 228 8.87 5.78 2.66
CA ARG A 228 8.45 4.67 3.55
C ARG A 228 9.26 4.64 4.85
N HIS A 229 10.59 4.80 4.76
CA HIS A 229 11.44 4.88 5.94
C HIS A 229 11.10 6.08 6.83
N ALA A 230 10.85 7.25 6.23
CA ALA A 230 10.42 8.44 6.96
C ALA A 230 9.05 8.25 7.64
N GLN A 231 8.11 7.56 7.02
CA GLN A 231 6.81 7.24 7.62
C GLN A 231 6.99 6.38 8.89
N GLN A 232 7.89 5.41 8.87
CA GLN A 232 8.23 4.59 10.03
C GLN A 232 8.81 5.45 11.16
N LEU A 233 9.78 6.31 10.85
CA LEU A 233 10.37 7.19 11.85
C LEU A 233 9.36 8.18 12.43
N LEU A 234 8.47 8.75 11.62
CA LEU A 234 7.39 9.64 12.06
C LEU A 234 6.39 8.95 12.98
N ALA A 235 6.12 7.66 12.75
CA ALA A 235 5.17 6.88 13.54
C ALA A 235 5.76 6.33 14.84
N LEU A 236 7.06 6.01 14.85
CA LEU A 236 7.71 5.24 15.91
C LEU A 236 8.64 6.07 16.81
N THR A 237 8.97 7.31 16.42
CA THR A 237 9.94 8.13 17.15
C THR A 237 9.45 9.56 17.34
N ASP A 238 10.00 10.24 18.35
CA ASP A 238 9.76 11.67 18.61
C ASP A 238 10.79 12.60 17.93
N LYS A 239 11.60 12.04 17.00
CA LYS A 239 12.57 12.82 16.23
C LYS A 239 11.92 13.97 15.49
N THR A 240 12.62 15.11 15.38
CA THR A 240 12.12 16.25 14.63
C THR A 240 11.98 15.91 13.13
N VAL A 241 11.15 16.67 12.43
CA VAL A 241 10.98 16.49 10.97
C VAL A 241 12.29 16.70 10.23
N ASP A 242 13.17 17.58 10.74
CA ASP A 242 14.50 17.82 10.18
C ASP A 242 15.43 16.62 10.34
N GLN A 243 15.46 16.02 11.53
CA GLN A 243 16.22 14.79 11.78
C GLN A 243 15.74 13.64 10.90
N ILE A 244 14.42 13.46 10.80
CA ILE A 244 13.82 12.40 9.96
C ILE A 244 14.17 12.63 8.48
N ALA A 245 14.14 13.86 8.00
CA ALA A 245 14.54 14.17 6.64
C ALA A 245 15.96 13.66 6.34
N LEU A 246 16.92 14.01 7.20
CA LEU A 246 18.32 13.62 7.06
C LEU A 246 18.50 12.08 7.18
N GLU A 247 17.91 11.49 8.21
CA GLU A 247 17.99 10.03 8.46
C GLU A 247 17.31 9.20 7.39
N SER A 248 16.36 9.79 6.66
CA SER A 248 15.74 9.13 5.51
C SER A 248 16.46 9.41 4.19
N GLY A 249 17.62 10.09 4.22
CA GLY A 249 18.46 10.35 3.07
C GLY A 249 18.00 11.52 2.20
N PHE A 250 17.18 12.43 2.72
CA PHE A 250 16.82 13.65 2.02
C PHE A 250 17.83 14.77 2.34
N PRO A 251 18.17 15.61 1.35
CA PRO A 251 19.19 16.63 1.52
C PRO A 251 18.78 17.75 2.50
N ASN A 252 17.49 18.00 2.64
CA ASN A 252 16.94 18.99 3.57
C ASN A 252 15.43 18.78 3.77
N ARG A 253 14.90 19.44 4.82
CA ARG A 253 13.49 19.40 5.19
C ARG A 253 12.55 19.88 4.10
N HIS A 254 12.88 20.92 3.36
CA HIS A 254 11.99 21.48 2.34
C HIS A 254 11.77 20.51 1.20
N TYR A 255 12.85 19.92 0.70
CA TYR A 255 12.79 18.91 -0.33
C TYR A 255 12.04 17.66 0.18
N PHE A 256 12.34 17.21 1.40
CA PHE A 256 11.64 16.12 2.07
C PHE A 256 10.13 16.37 2.15
N THR A 257 9.69 17.51 2.71
CA THR A 257 8.27 17.84 2.89
C THR A 257 7.52 17.82 1.55
N ARG A 258 8.12 18.37 0.49
CA ARG A 258 7.54 18.36 -0.86
C ARG A 258 7.39 16.95 -1.42
N VAL A 259 8.45 16.13 -1.30
CA VAL A 259 8.44 14.74 -1.80
C VAL A 259 7.49 13.89 -0.97
N PHE A 260 7.55 13.99 0.35
CA PHE A 260 6.68 13.28 1.27
C PHE A 260 5.20 13.59 0.99
N GLY A 261 4.85 14.88 0.87
CA GLY A 261 3.49 15.31 0.56
C GLY A 261 2.97 14.78 -0.77
N ARG A 262 3.86 14.67 -1.79
CA ARG A 262 3.53 14.10 -3.09
C ARG A 262 3.19 12.60 -3.01
N HIS A 263 3.90 11.85 -2.15
CA HIS A 263 3.70 10.41 -1.96
C HIS A 263 2.57 10.06 -0.98
N THR A 264 2.30 10.93 0.01
CA THR A 264 1.38 10.60 1.13
C THR A 264 0.10 11.45 1.15
N GLY A 265 0.03 12.47 0.30
CA GLY A 265 -1.09 13.41 0.26
C GLY A 265 -1.15 14.40 1.43
N CYS A 266 -0.24 14.34 2.42
CA CYS A 266 -0.18 15.26 3.54
C CYS A 266 1.26 15.56 3.97
N GLY A 267 1.47 16.63 4.74
CA GLY A 267 2.81 16.97 5.24
C GLY A 267 3.29 16.02 6.34
N PRO A 268 4.63 15.93 6.59
CA PRO A 268 5.18 15.04 7.62
C PRO A 268 4.63 15.29 9.02
N ALA A 269 4.48 16.55 9.42
CA ALA A 269 3.94 16.93 10.72
C ALA A 269 2.46 16.53 10.87
N GLU A 270 1.68 16.72 9.82
CA GLU A 270 0.29 16.29 9.78
C GLU A 270 0.18 14.76 9.82
N PHE A 271 1.03 14.05 9.08
CA PHE A 271 1.11 12.59 9.11
C PHE A 271 1.36 12.11 10.54
N ARG A 272 2.38 12.67 11.24
CA ARG A 272 2.66 12.36 12.65
C ARG A 272 1.47 12.63 13.55
N ALA A 273 0.86 13.82 13.45
CA ALA A 273 -0.30 14.17 14.28
C ALA A 273 -1.47 13.20 14.12
N ARG A 274 -1.68 12.68 12.91
CA ARG A 274 -2.69 11.65 12.64
C ARG A 274 -2.34 10.33 13.30
N GLN A 275 -1.06 9.94 13.29
CA GLN A 275 -0.58 8.72 13.95
C GLN A 275 -0.69 8.81 15.49
N HIS A 276 -0.36 9.97 16.08
CA HIS A 276 -0.40 10.17 17.53
C HIS A 276 -1.81 10.35 18.09
N ARG A 277 -2.75 10.98 17.36
CA ARG A 277 -4.17 11.06 17.77
C ARG A 277 -4.83 9.69 17.91
N ARG A 278 -4.29 8.68 17.26
CA ARG A 278 -4.74 7.29 17.38
C ARG A 278 -4.11 6.54 18.57
N LYS A 279 -3.03 7.08 19.18
CA LYS A 279 -2.41 6.52 20.40
C LYS A 279 -3.15 6.90 21.69
N GLY A 280 -3.98 7.93 21.67
CA GLY A 280 -4.66 8.50 22.84
C GLY A 280 -6.18 8.20 22.92
N ARG A 281 -6.66 7.30 22.14
CA ARG A 281 -8.04 6.77 22.19
C ARG A 281 -7.99 5.24 22.30
#